data_a8286d6b36c3a084def9ddb8d790dcdc
#
_entry.id   a8286d6b36c3a084def9ddb8d790dcdc
#
_cell.length_a   1.000
_cell.length_b   1.000
_cell.length_c   1.000
_cell.angle_alpha   90.00
_cell.angle_beta   90.00
_cell.angle_gamma   90.00
#
_symmetry.space_group_name_H-M   'P 1'
#
loop_
_entity.id
_entity.type
_entity.pdbx_description
1 polymer ?
#
loop_
_entity_poly.entity_id
_entity_poly.type
_entity_poly.pdbx_seq_one_letter_code
_entity_poly.pdbx_strand_id
1 'polypeptide(L)'
;CDTAGVLGSATAQVASHQVSQAIKLIVGDVDAVDRALRSFDLWRNEHRAMDTSAAANPECECCVHARFDFLDADPAPARMLCGRNAVQIRSVVARGSFDLDRIEERLAAHGVFERGSASIQGVLDEERSPTGHPVSVLVFEDGRAIVEGATDVDWARGVFDRFIGR
;
A
#
# COMPACT_ATOMS: atom_id res chain seq x y z
N CYS A 1 -11.45 1.07 4.09
CA CYS A 1 -11.89 -0.04 4.96
C CYS A 1 -12.44 0.45 6.30
N ASP A 2 -12.02 1.63 6.77
CA ASP A 2 -12.47 2.15 8.09
C ASP A 2 -13.86 2.78 8.04
N THR A 3 -14.36 3.13 6.85
CA THR A 3 -15.65 3.79 6.65
C THR A 3 -16.74 2.85 6.14
N ALA A 4 -16.38 1.75 5.51
CA ALA A 4 -17.31 0.76 4.96
C ALA A 4 -16.82 -0.64 5.31
N GLY A 5 -17.67 -1.42 5.96
CA GLY A 5 -17.38 -2.83 6.22
C GLY A 5 -17.33 -3.64 4.93
N VAL A 6 -16.65 -4.77 4.98
CA VAL A 6 -16.62 -5.76 3.90
C VAL A 6 -17.27 -7.05 4.39
N LEU A 7 -18.22 -7.56 3.61
CA LEU A 7 -18.86 -8.83 3.91
C LEU A 7 -17.84 -9.97 3.74
N GLY A 8 -17.49 -10.67 4.83
CA GLY A 8 -16.47 -11.73 4.81
C GLY A 8 -16.77 -12.86 3.83
N SER A 9 -18.05 -13.18 3.59
CA SER A 9 -18.44 -14.14 2.56
C SER A 9 -18.12 -13.68 1.14
N ALA A 10 -18.13 -12.37 0.86
CA ALA A 10 -17.76 -11.83 -0.45
C ALA A 10 -16.26 -12.02 -0.72
N THR A 11 -15.42 -11.72 0.26
CA THR A 11 -13.97 -11.93 0.14
C THR A 11 -13.62 -13.43 0.01
N ALA A 12 -14.30 -14.29 0.78
CA ALA A 12 -14.12 -15.74 0.70
C ALA A 12 -14.53 -16.31 -0.68
N GLN A 13 -15.63 -15.82 -1.25
CA GLN A 13 -16.09 -16.20 -2.59
C GLN A 13 -15.05 -15.87 -3.67
N VAL A 14 -14.53 -14.64 -3.64
CA VAL A 14 -13.50 -14.20 -4.60
C VAL A 14 -12.21 -15.00 -4.41
N ALA A 15 -11.74 -15.17 -3.17
CA ALA A 15 -10.54 -15.94 -2.88
C ALA A 15 -10.64 -17.40 -3.34
N SER A 16 -11.76 -18.06 -3.09
CA SER A 16 -12.01 -19.45 -3.52
C SER A 16 -11.98 -19.57 -5.04
N HIS A 17 -12.58 -18.60 -5.73
CA HIS A 17 -12.54 -18.56 -7.20
C HIS A 17 -11.11 -18.39 -7.71
N GLN A 18 -10.35 -17.43 -7.16
CA GLN A 18 -8.95 -17.19 -7.54
C GLN A 18 -8.06 -18.42 -7.31
N VAL A 19 -8.19 -19.08 -6.16
CA VAL A 19 -7.44 -20.31 -5.84
C VAL A 19 -7.74 -21.40 -6.85
N SER A 20 -9.02 -21.58 -7.23
CA SER A 20 -9.41 -22.57 -8.23
C SER A 20 -8.76 -22.30 -9.60
N GLN A 21 -8.69 -21.03 -10.01
CA GLN A 21 -8.02 -20.66 -11.26
C GLN A 21 -6.50 -20.88 -11.18
N ALA A 22 -5.88 -20.55 -10.04
CA ALA A 22 -4.45 -20.77 -9.81
C ALA A 22 -4.10 -22.27 -9.86
N ILE A 23 -4.92 -23.16 -9.27
CA ILE A 23 -4.72 -24.60 -9.35
C ILE A 23 -4.75 -25.09 -10.80
N LYS A 24 -5.71 -24.64 -11.61
CA LYS A 24 -5.79 -24.99 -13.05
C LYS A 24 -4.52 -24.61 -13.80
N LEU A 25 -3.97 -23.41 -13.53
CA LEU A 25 -2.70 -22.98 -14.13
C LEU A 25 -1.53 -23.85 -13.69
N ILE A 26 -1.45 -24.19 -12.40
CA ILE A 26 -0.36 -25.02 -11.83
C ILE A 26 -0.36 -26.42 -12.41
N VAL A 27 -1.53 -27.03 -12.61
CA VAL A 27 -1.64 -28.38 -13.19
C VAL A 27 -1.54 -28.36 -14.74
N GLY A 28 -1.44 -27.20 -15.35
CA GLY A 28 -1.29 -27.05 -16.81
C GLY A 28 -2.58 -27.10 -17.60
N ASP A 29 -3.74 -27.13 -16.95
CA ASP A 29 -5.06 -27.12 -17.62
C ASP A 29 -5.49 -25.67 -17.96
N VAL A 30 -4.78 -25.08 -18.89
CA VAL A 30 -4.96 -23.65 -19.29
C VAL A 30 -6.31 -23.41 -19.95
N ASP A 31 -6.86 -24.41 -20.61
CA ASP A 31 -8.14 -24.31 -21.31
C ASP A 31 -9.34 -24.29 -20.32
N ALA A 32 -9.17 -24.84 -19.13
CA ALA A 32 -10.17 -24.79 -18.06
C ALA A 32 -10.15 -23.47 -17.27
N VAL A 33 -9.16 -22.59 -17.50
CA VAL A 33 -9.07 -21.29 -16.78
C VAL A 33 -10.22 -20.37 -17.21
N ASP A 34 -10.92 -19.83 -16.22
CA ASP A 34 -11.98 -18.86 -16.45
C ASP A 34 -11.38 -17.51 -16.88
N ARG A 35 -11.67 -17.08 -18.09
CA ARG A 35 -11.19 -15.82 -18.68
C ARG A 35 -12.23 -14.71 -18.63
N ALA A 36 -13.41 -14.98 -18.06
CA ALA A 36 -14.47 -13.99 -17.94
C ALA A 36 -14.21 -13.05 -16.76
N LEU A 37 -14.62 -11.80 -16.90
CA LEU A 37 -14.73 -10.90 -15.75
C LEU A 37 -15.97 -11.30 -14.95
N ARG A 38 -15.76 -11.71 -13.68
CA ARG A 38 -16.81 -12.14 -12.75
C ARG A 38 -17.19 -11.02 -11.80
N SER A 39 -18.49 -10.83 -11.63
CA SER A 39 -19.06 -9.95 -10.61
C SER A 39 -20.04 -10.73 -9.75
N PHE A 40 -19.94 -10.54 -8.43
CA PHE A 40 -20.80 -11.18 -7.45
C PHE A 40 -21.43 -10.13 -6.54
N ASP A 41 -22.77 -10.09 -6.48
CA ASP A 41 -23.51 -9.38 -5.44
C ASP A 41 -24.18 -10.45 -4.55
N LEU A 42 -23.53 -10.77 -3.44
CA LEU A 42 -24.01 -11.83 -2.55
C LEU A 42 -25.24 -11.43 -1.76
N TRP A 43 -25.49 -10.11 -1.60
CA TRP A 43 -26.68 -9.64 -0.91
C TRP A 43 -27.94 -9.76 -1.77
N ARG A 44 -27.79 -9.53 -3.09
CA ARG A 44 -28.89 -9.66 -4.04
C ARG A 44 -28.94 -11.01 -4.74
N ASN A 45 -27.98 -11.90 -4.44
CA ASN A 45 -27.82 -13.21 -5.10
C ASN A 45 -27.61 -13.07 -6.62
N GLU A 46 -26.90 -12.02 -7.05
CA GLU A 46 -26.60 -11.80 -8.46
C GLU A 46 -25.17 -12.26 -8.79
N HIS A 47 -25.05 -13.00 -9.87
CA HIS A 47 -23.77 -13.44 -10.43
C HIS A 47 -23.73 -13.08 -11.91
N ARG A 48 -22.69 -12.38 -12.33
CA ARG A 48 -22.51 -11.97 -13.72
C ARG A 48 -21.16 -12.43 -14.24
N ALA A 49 -21.15 -12.88 -15.48
CA ALA A 49 -19.94 -13.19 -16.24
C ALA A 49 -19.95 -12.37 -17.52
N MET A 50 -18.87 -11.65 -17.76
CA MET A 50 -18.70 -10.86 -18.97
C MET A 50 -17.52 -11.42 -19.76
N ASP A 51 -17.74 -11.74 -21.02
CA ASP A 51 -16.67 -12.10 -21.94
C ASP A 51 -15.79 -10.89 -22.21
N THR A 52 -14.50 -11.03 -21.96
CA THR A 52 -13.51 -9.97 -22.17
C THR A 52 -12.65 -10.20 -23.41
N SER A 53 -12.94 -11.21 -24.21
CA SER A 53 -12.16 -11.54 -25.42
C SER A 53 -12.09 -10.39 -26.43
N ALA A 54 -13.19 -9.62 -26.54
CA ALA A 54 -13.25 -8.45 -27.41
C ALA A 54 -12.72 -7.15 -26.77
N ALA A 55 -12.31 -7.19 -25.50
CA ALA A 55 -11.82 -6.02 -24.77
C ALA A 55 -10.30 -5.80 -24.94
N ALA A 56 -9.62 -6.66 -25.68
CA ALA A 56 -8.21 -6.49 -25.98
C ALA A 56 -7.99 -5.21 -26.80
N ASN A 57 -7.25 -4.26 -26.25
CA ASN A 57 -6.87 -3.04 -26.96
C ASN A 57 -5.62 -3.33 -27.80
N PRO A 58 -5.68 -3.25 -29.15
CA PRO A 58 -4.54 -3.49 -30.03
C PRO A 58 -3.42 -2.43 -29.83
N GLU A 59 -3.74 -1.28 -29.27
CA GLU A 59 -2.81 -0.19 -28.97
C GLU A 59 -2.53 -0.06 -27.45
N CYS A 60 -2.62 -1.17 -26.71
CA CYS A 60 -2.38 -1.13 -25.26
C CYS A 60 -0.91 -0.82 -24.96
N GLU A 61 -0.66 0.27 -24.27
CA GLU A 61 0.70 0.71 -23.90
C GLU A 61 1.46 -0.38 -23.12
N CYS A 62 0.79 -1.06 -22.20
CA CYS A 62 1.42 -2.11 -21.39
C CYS A 62 1.61 -3.43 -22.17
N CYS A 63 0.52 -3.97 -22.78
CA CYS A 63 0.52 -5.32 -23.33
C CYS A 63 1.20 -5.41 -24.69
N VAL A 64 1.10 -4.33 -25.50
CA VAL A 64 1.59 -4.28 -26.90
C VAL A 64 2.91 -3.52 -26.96
N HIS A 65 2.99 -2.36 -26.33
CA HIS A 65 4.16 -1.50 -26.42
C HIS A 65 5.17 -1.69 -25.26
N ALA A 66 4.85 -2.54 -24.27
CA ALA A 66 5.66 -2.79 -23.07
C ALA A 66 6.07 -1.50 -22.31
N ARG A 67 5.21 -0.47 -22.37
CA ARG A 67 5.41 0.79 -21.64
C ARG A 67 4.67 0.74 -20.32
N PHE A 68 5.40 0.96 -19.26
CA PHE A 68 4.91 0.87 -17.88
C PHE A 68 5.07 2.22 -17.17
N ASP A 69 4.35 3.23 -17.63
CA ASP A 69 4.50 4.63 -17.20
C ASP A 69 4.49 4.78 -15.66
N PHE A 70 3.73 3.94 -14.92
CA PHE A 70 3.72 3.98 -13.46
C PHE A 70 4.91 3.30 -12.80
N LEU A 71 5.59 2.38 -13.49
CA LEU A 71 6.83 1.77 -12.99
C LEU A 71 8.03 2.64 -13.31
N ASP A 72 7.99 3.32 -14.45
CA ASP A 72 9.07 4.17 -14.95
C ASP A 72 9.00 5.59 -14.36
N ALA A 73 7.83 5.99 -13.87
CA ALA A 73 7.66 7.27 -13.20
C ALA A 73 8.40 7.30 -11.86
N ASP A 74 9.04 8.42 -11.56
CA ASP A 74 9.57 8.67 -10.21
C ASP A 74 8.40 8.56 -9.21
N PRO A 75 8.49 7.71 -8.20
CA PRO A 75 7.42 7.54 -7.23
C PRO A 75 7.13 8.86 -6.55
N ALA A 76 5.84 9.20 -6.42
CA ALA A 76 5.43 10.41 -5.72
C ALA A 76 6.12 10.48 -4.34
N PRO A 77 6.72 11.63 -4.00
CA PRO A 77 7.51 11.77 -2.76
C PRO A 77 6.67 11.59 -1.50
N ALA A 78 5.35 11.75 -1.59
CA ALA A 78 4.42 11.44 -0.50
C ALA A 78 3.04 11.09 -1.04
N ARG A 79 2.32 10.19 -0.36
CA ARG A 79 0.94 9.81 -0.70
C ARG A 79 0.18 9.33 0.53
N MET A 80 -1.12 9.66 0.54
CA MET A 80 -2.05 9.11 1.53
C MET A 80 -2.19 7.59 1.36
N LEU A 81 -2.21 6.88 2.48
CA LEU A 81 -2.56 5.47 2.52
C LEU A 81 -4.04 5.33 2.90
N CYS A 82 -4.80 4.64 2.04
CA CYS A 82 -6.21 4.42 2.30
C CYS A 82 -6.44 3.67 3.62
N GLY A 83 -7.39 4.13 4.43
CA GLY A 83 -7.93 3.42 5.57
C GLY A 83 -7.14 3.49 6.87
N ARG A 84 -6.08 4.31 6.98
CA ARG A 84 -5.28 4.39 8.23
C ARG A 84 -4.95 5.79 8.70
N ASN A 85 -5.50 6.84 8.11
CA ASN A 85 -5.03 8.21 8.39
C ASN A 85 -3.50 8.25 8.44
N ALA A 86 -2.86 7.73 7.39
CA ALA A 86 -1.43 7.58 7.31
C ALA A 86 -0.91 8.11 5.97
N VAL A 87 0.28 8.66 5.99
CA VAL A 87 0.98 9.16 4.81
C VAL A 87 2.28 8.39 4.67
N GLN A 88 2.47 7.77 3.51
CA GLN A 88 3.77 7.25 3.14
C GLN A 88 4.60 8.37 2.50
N ILE A 89 5.80 8.55 2.98
CA ILE A 89 6.79 9.50 2.48
C ILE A 89 8.01 8.73 2.00
N ARG A 90 8.57 9.15 0.87
CA ARG A 90 9.86 8.67 0.39
C ARG A 90 10.85 9.84 0.40
N SER A 91 12.01 9.64 1.02
CA SER A 91 13.06 10.64 0.99
C SER A 91 13.59 10.83 -0.43
N VAL A 92 13.60 12.08 -0.90
CA VAL A 92 14.14 12.45 -2.21
C VAL A 92 15.68 12.55 -2.14
N VAL A 93 16.22 12.80 -0.95
CA VAL A 93 17.65 12.99 -0.72
C VAL A 93 18.39 11.67 -0.59
N ALA A 94 17.71 10.65 -0.03
CA ALA A 94 18.27 9.33 0.12
C ALA A 94 17.85 8.43 -1.06
N ARG A 95 18.50 8.57 -2.20
CA ARG A 95 18.53 7.49 -3.22
C ARG A 95 19.36 6.27 -2.73
N GLY A 96 19.50 6.13 -1.42
CA GLY A 96 20.21 5.08 -0.72
C GLY A 96 19.43 4.64 0.52
N SER A 97 19.90 3.60 1.17
CA SER A 97 19.34 3.13 2.44
C SER A 97 19.52 4.16 3.55
N PHE A 98 18.53 4.27 4.43
CA PHE A 98 18.69 4.98 5.68
C PHE A 98 19.62 4.18 6.62
N ASP A 99 20.50 4.90 7.28
CA ASP A 99 21.22 4.38 8.44
C ASP A 99 20.23 4.33 9.62
N LEU A 100 19.69 3.14 9.84
CA LEU A 100 18.67 2.94 10.87
C LEU A 100 19.25 3.12 12.29
N ASP A 101 20.53 2.87 12.51
CA ASP A 101 21.15 3.04 13.82
C ASP A 101 21.18 4.53 14.19
N ARG A 102 21.55 5.37 13.25
CA ARG A 102 21.54 6.82 13.42
C ARG A 102 20.12 7.39 13.58
N ILE A 103 19.13 6.80 12.92
CA ILE A 103 17.73 7.21 13.06
C ILE A 103 17.21 6.80 14.45
N GLU A 104 17.52 5.59 14.91
CA GLU A 104 17.14 5.10 16.22
C GLU A 104 17.70 5.99 17.34
N GLU A 105 18.98 6.31 17.31
CA GLU A 105 19.60 7.23 18.26
C GLU A 105 18.88 8.58 18.34
N ARG A 106 18.49 9.12 17.18
CA ARG A 106 17.78 10.39 17.10
C ARG A 106 16.36 10.30 17.63
N LEU A 107 15.63 9.26 17.26
CA LEU A 107 14.25 9.05 17.66
C LEU A 107 14.10 8.70 19.14
N ALA A 108 15.11 8.09 19.76
CA ALA A 108 15.10 7.71 21.17
C ALA A 108 14.86 8.90 22.13
N ALA A 109 15.19 10.11 21.72
CA ALA A 109 14.92 11.33 22.49
C ALA A 109 13.47 11.83 22.38
N HIS A 110 12.66 11.26 21.50
CA HIS A 110 11.35 11.78 21.13
C HIS A 110 10.21 10.77 21.35
N GLY A 111 10.49 9.58 21.90
CA GLY A 111 9.46 8.58 22.16
C GLY A 111 10.00 7.18 22.37
N VAL A 112 9.10 6.21 22.35
CA VAL A 112 9.44 4.80 22.50
C VAL A 112 9.42 4.14 21.13
N PHE A 113 10.55 3.55 20.74
CA PHE A 113 10.74 2.96 19.42
C PHE A 113 11.24 1.52 19.53
N GLU A 114 10.76 0.67 18.63
CA GLU A 114 11.16 -0.72 18.49
C GLU A 114 11.91 -0.92 17.17
N ARG A 115 13.06 -1.56 17.27
CA ARG A 115 13.89 -1.92 16.12
C ARG A 115 13.47 -3.26 15.52
N GLY A 116 13.09 -3.26 14.26
CA GLY A 116 12.94 -4.47 13.45
C GLY A 116 14.20 -4.77 12.63
N SER A 117 14.18 -5.82 11.83
CA SER A 117 15.31 -6.20 10.97
C SER A 117 15.63 -5.17 9.87
N ALA A 118 14.62 -4.50 9.32
CA ALA A 118 14.73 -3.54 8.22
C ALA A 118 13.87 -2.27 8.46
N SER A 119 13.45 -2.03 9.69
CA SER A 119 12.59 -0.90 10.04
C SER A 119 12.71 -0.51 11.50
N ILE A 120 12.26 0.71 11.82
CA ILE A 120 12.07 1.23 13.17
C ILE A 120 10.64 1.72 13.26
N GLN A 121 9.91 1.36 14.32
CA GLN A 121 8.56 1.84 14.57
C GLN A 121 8.39 2.34 15.98
N GLY A 122 7.52 3.33 16.17
CA GLY A 122 7.21 3.82 17.52
C GLY A 122 6.30 5.02 17.50
N VAL A 123 6.04 5.55 18.70
CA VAL A 123 5.13 6.67 18.93
C VAL A 123 5.95 7.89 19.39
N LEU A 124 5.64 9.05 18.80
CA LEU A 124 6.22 10.33 19.21
C LEU A 124 5.47 10.85 20.44
N ASP A 125 6.18 11.09 21.54
CA ASP A 125 5.57 11.44 22.84
C ASP A 125 4.89 12.81 22.83
N GLU A 126 5.53 13.80 22.20
CA GLU A 126 5.08 15.20 22.23
C GLU A 126 4.30 15.60 20.96
N GLU A 127 4.28 14.76 19.92
CA GLU A 127 3.60 15.09 18.69
C GLU A 127 2.14 14.60 18.72
N ARG A 128 1.23 15.45 18.27
CA ARG A 128 -0.19 15.14 18.14
C ARG A 128 -0.64 15.48 16.75
N SER A 129 -1.50 14.62 16.20
CA SER A 129 -2.13 14.87 14.91
C SER A 129 -3.04 16.10 14.99
N PRO A 130 -3.43 16.68 13.85
CA PRO A 130 -4.42 17.77 13.81
C PRO A 130 -5.74 17.42 14.48
N THR A 131 -6.04 16.12 14.64
CA THR A 131 -7.24 15.61 15.32
C THR A 131 -6.98 15.21 16.79
N GLY A 132 -5.78 15.49 17.32
CA GLY A 132 -5.41 15.24 18.72
C GLY A 132 -4.96 13.80 19.04
N HIS A 133 -4.89 12.91 18.03
CA HIS A 133 -4.43 11.54 18.24
C HIS A 133 -2.90 11.45 18.34
N PRO A 134 -2.37 10.43 19.04
CA PRO A 134 -0.93 10.14 19.01
C PRO A 134 -0.44 9.93 17.57
N VAL A 135 0.80 10.30 17.33
CA VAL A 135 1.47 10.14 16.03
C VAL A 135 2.47 9.00 16.15
N SER A 136 2.32 7.99 15.31
CA SER A 136 3.33 6.94 15.18
C SER A 136 4.07 7.06 13.85
N VAL A 137 5.32 6.61 13.86
CA VAL A 137 6.15 6.56 12.66
C VAL A 137 6.73 5.17 12.47
N LEU A 138 6.77 4.74 11.22
CA LEU A 138 7.43 3.52 10.78
C LEU A 138 8.42 3.89 9.68
N VAL A 139 9.70 3.73 9.95
CA VAL A 139 10.79 4.09 9.05
C VAL A 139 11.43 2.83 8.52
N PHE A 140 11.61 2.75 7.22
CA PHE A 140 12.22 1.62 6.53
C PHE A 140 13.64 1.95 6.06
N GLU A 141 14.49 0.95 6.03
CA GLU A 141 15.86 1.04 5.54
C GLU A 141 15.94 1.60 4.11
N ASP A 142 14.95 1.32 3.25
CA ASP A 142 14.91 1.74 1.85
C ASP A 142 14.54 3.23 1.64
N GLY A 143 14.53 4.02 2.70
CA GLY A 143 14.26 5.46 2.65
C GLY A 143 12.78 5.83 2.64
N ARG A 144 11.87 4.86 2.86
CA ARG A 144 10.46 5.11 3.08
C ARG A 144 10.16 5.34 4.56
N ALA A 145 9.17 6.17 4.82
CA ALA A 145 8.56 6.28 6.14
C ALA A 145 7.04 6.35 6.03
N ILE A 146 6.35 5.87 7.03
CA ILE A 146 4.91 6.02 7.20
C ILE A 146 4.67 6.84 8.45
N VAL A 147 3.91 7.93 8.32
CA VAL A 147 3.45 8.76 9.43
C VAL A 147 1.97 8.46 9.63
N GLU A 148 1.63 7.80 10.73
CA GLU A 148 0.25 7.48 11.12
C GLU A 148 -0.35 8.59 11.98
N GLY A 149 -1.67 8.75 11.92
CA GLY A 149 -2.39 9.87 12.52
C GLY A 149 -2.48 11.09 11.58
N ALA A 150 -1.83 11.05 10.42
CA ALA A 150 -1.82 12.12 9.46
C ALA A 150 -3.06 12.11 8.55
N THR A 151 -3.74 13.23 8.48
CA THR A 151 -4.87 13.46 7.56
C THR A 151 -4.49 14.34 6.38
N ASP A 152 -3.26 14.87 6.38
CA ASP A 152 -2.73 15.78 5.40
C ASP A 152 -1.27 15.45 5.07
N VAL A 153 -0.91 15.55 3.78
CA VAL A 153 0.41 15.19 3.27
C VAL A 153 1.48 16.18 3.72
N ASP A 154 1.16 17.48 3.73
CA ASP A 154 2.15 18.53 4.05
C ASP A 154 2.47 18.52 5.54
N TRP A 155 1.46 18.28 6.38
CA TRP A 155 1.67 18.08 7.80
C TRP A 155 2.56 16.85 8.08
N ALA A 156 2.28 15.72 7.43
CA ALA A 156 3.09 14.51 7.57
C ALA A 156 4.53 14.71 7.12
N ARG A 157 4.75 15.49 6.06
CA ARG A 157 6.10 15.89 5.63
C ARG A 157 6.81 16.72 6.69
N GLY A 158 6.10 17.65 7.33
CA GLY A 158 6.66 18.43 8.44
C GLY A 158 7.13 17.55 9.60
N VAL A 159 6.38 16.51 9.94
CA VAL A 159 6.78 15.50 10.94
C VAL A 159 8.01 14.73 10.45
N PHE A 160 7.97 14.22 9.21
CA PHE A 160 9.10 13.50 8.61
C PHE A 160 10.38 14.34 8.61
N ASP A 161 10.34 15.57 8.13
CA ASP A 161 11.51 16.45 8.03
C ASP A 161 12.08 16.80 9.39
N ARG A 162 11.24 16.93 10.42
CA ARG A 162 11.64 17.26 11.78
C ARG A 162 12.36 16.10 12.45
N PHE A 163 11.85 14.87 12.32
CA PHE A 163 12.30 13.73 13.10
C PHE A 163 13.17 12.73 12.30
N ILE A 164 13.03 12.67 10.97
CA ILE A 164 13.63 11.61 10.14
C ILE A 164 14.53 12.20 9.03
N GLY A 165 14.10 13.25 8.37
CA GLY A 165 14.62 13.73 7.08
C GLY A 165 15.93 14.53 7.09
N ARG A 166 16.63 14.64 8.21
CA ARG A 166 17.89 15.41 8.31
C ARG A 166 19.10 14.52 8.51
#